data_1daf0913e46fdf7dd0508bf092361caf
#
_entry.id   1daf0913e46fdf7dd0508bf092361caf
#
_cell.length_a   1.000
_cell.length_b   1.000
_cell.length_c   1.000
_cell.angle_alpha   90.00
_cell.angle_beta   90.00
_cell.angle_gamma   90.00
#
_symmetry.space_group_name_H-M   'P 1'
#
loop_
_entity.id
_entity.type
_entity.pdbx_description
1 polymer ?
#
loop_
_entity_poly.entity_id
_entity_poly.type
_entity_poly.pdbx_seq_one_letter_code
_entity_poly.pdbx_strand_id
1 'polypeptide(L)'
;MPRKTQKPAIDDRLLDTAIDQFGRKGLEGASTRAIAIAADTAMSSITYHYGGKEGLYLAAARRIAGQIAQRFDAAMADAAEPDALSPPAALEQILGMADAFLRILLSPESAAWARFIVREQMEPTEGFTILWDQFMGRITGRFVKLVLRAADGACKPAEARVRAVTLFGQILVFRVARAAALRITGWNDIGSAEAAEIRRVVHAQVRAILAST
;
A
#
# COMPACT_ATOMS: atom_id res chain seq x y z
N MET A 1 24.29 24.60 7.19
CA MET A 1 24.88 23.72 6.18
C MET A 1 23.76 23.02 5.43
N PRO A 2 23.61 23.17 4.10
CA PRO A 2 22.56 22.48 3.34
C PRO A 2 22.86 20.97 3.30
N ARG A 3 21.84 20.15 3.67
CA ARG A 3 21.88 18.70 3.50
C ARG A 3 22.10 18.40 2.02
N LYS A 4 23.21 17.78 1.68
CA LYS A 4 23.44 17.18 0.36
C LYS A 4 22.33 16.13 0.15
N THR A 5 21.38 16.42 -0.72
CA THR A 5 20.48 15.42 -1.31
C THR A 5 21.37 14.43 -2.06
N GLN A 6 21.64 13.28 -1.47
CA GLN A 6 22.31 12.18 -2.14
C GLN A 6 21.46 11.79 -3.35
N LYS A 7 22.04 11.88 -4.56
CA LYS A 7 21.41 11.38 -5.77
C LYS A 7 21.11 9.89 -5.56
N PRO A 8 19.86 9.40 -5.75
CA PRO A 8 19.55 7.99 -5.53
C PRO A 8 20.52 7.11 -6.33
N ALA A 9 20.89 5.96 -5.78
CA ALA A 9 21.71 4.98 -6.47
C ALA A 9 21.07 4.64 -7.83
N ILE A 10 21.87 4.28 -8.83
CA ILE A 10 21.41 3.98 -10.20
C ILE A 10 20.29 2.93 -10.15
N ASP A 11 20.41 1.92 -9.28
CA ASP A 11 19.42 0.88 -9.07
C ASP A 11 18.08 1.42 -8.55
N ASP A 12 18.09 2.39 -7.63
CA ASP A 12 16.87 3.01 -7.09
C ASP A 12 16.09 3.75 -8.17
N ARG A 13 16.78 4.54 -8.99
CA ARG A 13 16.17 5.29 -10.08
C ARG A 13 15.63 4.37 -11.17
N LEU A 14 16.34 3.29 -11.48
CA LEU A 14 15.89 2.30 -12.45
C LEU A 14 14.62 1.59 -11.98
N LEU A 15 14.59 1.16 -10.72
CA LEU A 15 13.41 0.48 -10.16
C LEU A 15 12.20 1.42 -10.05
N ASP A 16 12.38 2.69 -9.65
CA ASP A 16 11.28 3.65 -9.57
C ASP A 16 10.72 3.97 -10.97
N THR A 17 11.60 4.08 -11.98
CA THR A 17 11.19 4.20 -13.38
C THR A 17 10.46 2.97 -13.88
N ALA A 18 10.95 1.77 -13.54
CA ALA A 18 10.32 0.50 -13.90
C ALA A 18 8.92 0.38 -13.27
N ILE A 19 8.76 0.72 -12.00
CA ILE A 19 7.47 0.73 -11.30
C ILE A 19 6.45 1.61 -12.05
N ASP A 20 6.84 2.84 -12.44
CA ASP A 20 5.93 3.72 -13.17
C ASP A 20 5.57 3.17 -14.56
N GLN A 21 6.55 2.69 -15.33
CA GLN A 21 6.30 2.16 -16.67
C GLN A 21 5.46 0.87 -16.64
N PHE A 22 5.78 -0.05 -15.73
CA PHE A 22 5.01 -1.29 -15.57
C PHE A 22 3.60 -1.00 -15.02
N GLY A 23 3.45 -0.08 -14.08
CA GLY A 23 2.14 0.33 -13.59
C GLY A 23 1.25 0.91 -14.69
N ARG A 24 1.83 1.67 -15.63
CA ARG A 24 1.08 2.27 -16.75
C ARG A 24 0.77 1.28 -17.87
N LYS A 25 1.73 0.43 -18.24
CA LYS A 25 1.69 -0.36 -19.49
C LYS A 25 1.55 -1.87 -19.25
N GLY A 26 1.71 -2.33 -18.02
CA GLY A 26 1.82 -3.75 -17.69
C GLY A 26 3.17 -4.35 -18.09
N LEU A 27 3.35 -5.62 -17.75
CA LEU A 27 4.56 -6.36 -18.13
C LEU A 27 4.73 -6.38 -19.65
N GLU A 28 3.71 -6.79 -20.39
CA GLU A 28 3.80 -6.94 -21.85
C GLU A 28 4.03 -5.60 -22.58
N GLY A 29 3.28 -4.56 -22.22
CA GLY A 29 3.32 -3.27 -22.89
C GLY A 29 4.53 -2.38 -22.54
N ALA A 30 5.28 -2.68 -21.49
CA ALA A 30 6.46 -1.91 -21.12
C ALA A 30 7.69 -2.34 -21.95
N SER A 31 8.56 -1.38 -22.27
CA SER A 31 9.80 -1.59 -23.01
C SER A 31 11.01 -1.39 -22.08
N THR A 32 11.86 -2.40 -21.93
CA THR A 32 13.12 -2.30 -21.18
C THR A 32 14.05 -1.23 -21.74
N ARG A 33 14.06 -1.02 -23.05
CA ARG A 33 14.81 0.06 -23.69
C ARG A 33 14.30 1.43 -23.25
N ALA A 34 12.98 1.62 -23.23
CA ALA A 34 12.38 2.88 -22.79
C ALA A 34 12.63 3.13 -21.29
N ILE A 35 12.59 2.06 -20.47
CA ILE A 35 12.91 2.13 -19.04
C ILE A 35 14.37 2.53 -18.83
N ALA A 36 15.31 1.88 -19.55
CA ALA A 36 16.74 2.19 -19.46
C ALA A 36 17.05 3.65 -19.83
N ILE A 37 16.48 4.13 -20.95
CA ILE A 37 16.64 5.53 -21.37
C ILE A 37 16.07 6.49 -20.31
N ALA A 38 14.87 6.26 -19.80
CA ALA A 38 14.23 7.12 -18.80
C ALA A 38 14.96 7.09 -17.43
N ALA A 39 15.61 5.97 -17.11
CA ALA A 39 16.42 5.82 -15.90
C ALA A 39 17.86 6.30 -16.08
N ASP A 40 18.24 6.76 -17.27
CA ASP A 40 19.60 7.16 -17.63
C ASP A 40 20.64 6.05 -17.31
N THR A 41 20.37 4.85 -17.80
CA THR A 41 21.23 3.67 -17.62
C THR A 41 21.35 2.87 -18.92
N ALA A 42 22.34 1.97 -18.98
CA ALA A 42 22.51 1.09 -20.12
C ALA A 42 21.49 -0.06 -20.08
N MET A 43 20.95 -0.45 -21.24
CA MET A 43 20.04 -1.62 -21.34
C MET A 43 20.73 -2.92 -20.88
N SER A 44 22.05 -3.04 -21.08
CA SER A 44 22.84 -4.17 -20.58
C SER A 44 22.82 -4.32 -19.07
N SER A 45 22.66 -3.21 -18.32
CA SER A 45 22.51 -3.26 -16.87
C SER A 45 21.23 -3.99 -16.44
N ILE A 46 20.14 -3.82 -17.17
CA ILE A 46 18.87 -4.54 -16.89
C ILE A 46 19.07 -6.04 -17.07
N THR A 47 19.70 -6.45 -18.18
CA THR A 47 19.96 -7.88 -18.43
C THR A 47 20.93 -8.44 -17.40
N TYR A 48 21.99 -7.71 -17.05
CA TYR A 48 23.02 -8.17 -16.13
C TYR A 48 22.51 -8.32 -14.69
N HIS A 49 21.77 -7.30 -14.16
CA HIS A 49 21.33 -7.27 -12.76
C HIS A 49 20.01 -7.98 -12.52
N TYR A 50 19.13 -8.01 -13.52
CA TYR A 50 17.76 -8.50 -13.35
C TYR A 50 17.41 -9.69 -14.27
N GLY A 51 18.30 -10.10 -15.16
CA GLY A 51 18.03 -11.20 -16.09
C GLY A 51 17.08 -10.86 -17.23
N GLY A 52 16.64 -9.60 -17.34
CA GLY A 52 15.72 -9.14 -18.37
C GLY A 52 14.47 -8.45 -17.85
N LYS A 53 13.42 -8.42 -18.67
CA LYS A 53 12.18 -7.69 -18.43
C LYS A 53 11.39 -8.25 -17.24
N GLU A 54 11.23 -9.57 -17.21
CA GLU A 54 10.51 -10.29 -16.16
C GLU A 54 11.19 -10.13 -14.81
N GLY A 55 12.51 -10.31 -14.75
CA GLY A 55 13.28 -10.14 -13.52
C GLY A 55 13.24 -8.70 -13.00
N LEU A 56 13.26 -7.70 -13.91
CA LEU A 56 13.08 -6.29 -13.52
C LEU A 56 11.66 -6.03 -12.98
N TYR A 57 10.64 -6.66 -13.56
CA TYR A 57 9.25 -6.59 -13.08
C TYR A 57 9.11 -7.12 -11.66
N LEU A 58 9.66 -8.31 -11.40
CA LEU A 58 9.66 -8.91 -10.07
C LEU A 58 10.48 -8.10 -9.05
N ALA A 59 11.59 -7.50 -9.48
CA ALA A 59 12.37 -6.59 -8.65
C ALA A 59 11.58 -5.32 -8.31
N ALA A 60 10.79 -4.79 -9.24
CA ALA A 60 9.88 -3.68 -9.01
C ALA A 60 8.80 -4.05 -7.98
N ALA A 61 8.21 -5.26 -8.07
CA ALA A 61 7.25 -5.75 -7.07
C ALA A 61 7.87 -5.86 -5.67
N ARG A 62 9.10 -6.42 -5.56
CA ARG A 62 9.85 -6.51 -4.28
C ARG A 62 10.14 -5.12 -3.69
N ARG A 63 10.52 -4.16 -4.55
CA ARG A 63 10.77 -2.77 -4.10
C ARG A 63 9.51 -2.12 -3.54
N ILE A 64 8.38 -2.24 -4.23
CA ILE A 64 7.09 -1.73 -3.73
C ILE A 64 6.77 -2.38 -2.38
N ALA A 65 6.83 -3.71 -2.30
CA ALA A 65 6.54 -4.45 -1.09
C ALA A 65 7.43 -4.02 0.08
N GLY A 66 8.74 -3.92 -0.14
CA GLY A 66 9.70 -3.48 0.88
C GLY A 66 9.47 -2.05 1.36
N GLN A 67 9.18 -1.11 0.45
CA GLN A 67 8.92 0.28 0.82
C GLN A 67 7.63 0.46 1.61
N ILE A 68 6.56 -0.28 1.24
CA ILE A 68 5.30 -0.25 1.99
C ILE A 68 5.47 -0.91 3.36
N ALA A 69 6.10 -2.10 3.40
CA ALA A 69 6.36 -2.82 4.64
C ALA A 69 7.18 -1.96 5.62
N GLN A 70 8.27 -1.36 5.17
CA GLN A 70 9.12 -0.49 6.01
C GLN A 70 8.35 0.68 6.60
N ARG A 71 7.52 1.38 5.80
CA ARG A 71 6.71 2.52 6.28
C ARG A 71 5.64 2.07 7.27
N PHE A 72 5.05 0.92 7.03
CA PHE A 72 4.04 0.35 7.90
C PHE A 72 4.66 -0.11 9.23
N ASP A 73 5.78 -0.82 9.18
CA ASP A 73 6.51 -1.27 10.36
C ASP A 73 6.99 -0.10 11.22
N ALA A 74 7.51 0.97 10.59
CA ALA A 74 7.89 2.18 11.31
C ALA A 74 6.69 2.86 12.01
N ALA A 75 5.51 2.83 11.37
CA ALA A 75 4.30 3.38 11.97
C ALA A 75 3.73 2.52 13.11
N MET A 76 4.11 1.25 13.18
CA MET A 76 3.62 0.25 14.13
C MET A 76 4.72 -0.26 15.07
N ALA A 77 5.85 0.46 15.18
CA ALA A 77 7.02 0.00 15.94
C ALA A 77 6.71 -0.32 17.41
N ASP A 78 5.85 0.48 18.03
CA ASP A 78 5.46 0.33 19.44
C ASP A 78 4.15 -0.45 19.63
N ALA A 79 3.62 -1.05 18.56
CA ALA A 79 2.34 -1.73 18.59
C ALA A 79 2.44 -3.12 19.26
N ALA A 80 1.69 -3.32 20.33
CA ALA A 80 1.61 -4.61 21.02
C ALA A 80 0.97 -5.70 20.14
N GLU A 81 1.26 -6.96 20.46
CA GLU A 81 0.63 -8.09 19.76
C GLU A 81 -0.88 -8.14 20.02
N PRO A 82 -1.70 -8.47 19.00
CA PRO A 82 -3.16 -8.44 19.12
C PRO A 82 -3.71 -9.24 20.30
N ASP A 83 -3.13 -10.41 20.57
CA ASP A 83 -3.57 -11.32 21.63
C ASP A 83 -3.33 -10.77 23.04
N ALA A 84 -2.40 -9.82 23.21
CA ALA A 84 -2.08 -9.17 24.48
C ALA A 84 -2.96 -7.94 24.77
N LEU A 85 -3.78 -7.51 23.82
CA LEU A 85 -4.57 -6.28 23.92
C LEU A 85 -5.92 -6.53 24.61
N SER A 86 -6.44 -5.50 25.30
CA SER A 86 -7.87 -5.41 25.63
C SER A 86 -8.68 -5.05 24.37
N PRO A 87 -10.01 -5.32 24.33
CA PRO A 87 -10.84 -4.93 23.19
C PRO A 87 -10.76 -3.45 22.82
N PRO A 88 -10.83 -2.49 23.78
CA PRO A 88 -10.62 -1.06 23.46
C PRO A 88 -9.24 -0.75 22.90
N ALA A 89 -8.18 -1.38 23.41
CA ALA A 89 -6.83 -1.17 22.93
C ALA A 89 -6.64 -1.76 21.50
N ALA A 90 -7.29 -2.87 21.19
CA ALA A 90 -7.32 -3.41 19.83
C ALA A 90 -8.02 -2.46 18.85
N LEU A 91 -9.12 -1.83 19.24
CA LEU A 91 -9.79 -0.80 18.45
C LEU A 91 -8.86 0.40 18.17
N GLU A 92 -8.18 0.93 19.19
CA GLU A 92 -7.24 2.04 18.98
C GLU A 92 -6.08 1.64 18.06
N GLN A 93 -5.60 0.39 18.13
CA GLN A 93 -4.58 -0.09 17.21
C GLN A 93 -5.10 -0.23 15.77
N ILE A 94 -6.37 -0.64 15.57
CA ILE A 94 -7.03 -0.63 14.26
C ILE A 94 -7.05 0.78 13.66
N LEU A 95 -7.42 1.79 14.46
CA LEU A 95 -7.44 3.18 14.03
C LEU A 95 -6.03 3.69 13.67
N GLY A 96 -5.02 3.32 14.46
CA GLY A 96 -3.62 3.62 14.15
C GLY A 96 -3.14 2.99 12.84
N MET A 97 -3.55 1.74 12.56
CA MET A 97 -3.27 1.08 11.28
C MET A 97 -3.97 1.77 10.10
N ALA A 98 -5.23 2.19 10.29
CA ALA A 98 -5.97 2.96 9.28
C ALA A 98 -5.26 4.29 8.97
N ASP A 99 -4.77 5.00 10.00
CA ASP A 99 -3.99 6.23 9.84
C ASP A 99 -2.67 6.00 9.10
N ALA A 100 -1.95 4.93 9.41
CA ALA A 100 -0.72 4.56 8.72
C ALA A 100 -0.99 4.25 7.25
N PHE A 101 -2.03 3.49 6.96
CA PHE A 101 -2.43 3.13 5.61
C PHE A 101 -2.87 4.37 4.80
N LEU A 102 -3.64 5.27 5.39
CA LEU A 102 -4.05 6.52 4.75
C LEU A 102 -2.82 7.39 4.41
N ARG A 103 -1.86 7.55 5.32
CA ARG A 103 -0.61 8.29 5.05
C ARG A 103 0.18 7.69 3.89
N ILE A 104 0.31 6.36 3.84
CA ILE A 104 1.01 5.66 2.75
C ILE A 104 0.27 5.88 1.43
N LEU A 105 -1.05 5.72 1.41
CA LEU A 105 -1.85 5.87 0.20
C LEU A 105 -1.88 7.30 -0.35
N LEU A 106 -1.79 8.30 0.51
CA LEU A 106 -1.77 9.71 0.09
C LEU A 106 -0.36 10.22 -0.23
N SER A 107 0.69 9.42 -0.02
CA SER A 107 2.05 9.80 -0.40
C SER A 107 2.20 9.95 -1.91
N PRO A 108 3.08 10.85 -2.41
CA PRO A 108 3.26 11.07 -3.84
C PRO A 108 3.63 9.80 -4.62
N GLU A 109 4.51 8.97 -4.05
CA GLU A 109 5.02 7.75 -4.67
C GLU A 109 3.94 6.67 -4.82
N SER A 110 2.95 6.67 -3.91
CA SER A 110 1.89 5.67 -3.89
C SER A 110 1.05 5.63 -5.17
N ALA A 111 1.06 6.71 -5.97
CA ALA A 111 0.34 6.72 -7.24
C ALA A 111 0.91 5.72 -8.26
N ALA A 112 2.25 5.57 -8.32
CA ALA A 112 2.89 4.57 -9.17
C ALA A 112 2.70 3.16 -8.61
N TRP A 113 2.86 2.98 -7.30
CA TRP A 113 2.63 1.69 -6.63
C TRP A 113 1.19 1.20 -6.78
N ALA A 114 0.22 2.08 -6.60
CA ALA A 114 -1.20 1.72 -6.73
C ALA A 114 -1.52 1.22 -8.14
N ARG A 115 -1.00 1.87 -9.20
CA ARG A 115 -1.20 1.39 -10.57
C ARG A 115 -0.65 -0.02 -10.77
N PHE A 116 0.57 -0.28 -10.27
CA PHE A 116 1.18 -1.60 -10.32
C PHE A 116 0.36 -2.64 -9.54
N ILE A 117 0.04 -2.34 -8.28
CA ILE A 117 -0.71 -3.23 -7.39
C ILE A 117 -2.12 -3.53 -7.93
N VAL A 118 -2.84 -2.52 -8.43
CA VAL A 118 -4.19 -2.71 -8.99
C VAL A 118 -4.15 -3.62 -10.22
N ARG A 119 -3.13 -3.49 -11.06
CA ARG A 119 -2.95 -4.40 -12.19
C ARG A 119 -2.75 -5.84 -11.72
N GLU A 120 -1.88 -6.06 -10.75
CA GLU A 120 -1.67 -7.38 -10.14
C GLU A 120 -2.91 -7.95 -9.43
N GLN A 121 -3.81 -7.09 -8.95
CA GLN A 121 -5.10 -7.53 -8.38
C GLN A 121 -6.08 -8.00 -9.46
N MET A 122 -6.02 -7.42 -10.65
CA MET A 122 -6.93 -7.77 -11.76
C MET A 122 -6.43 -8.97 -12.57
N GLU A 123 -5.12 -9.07 -12.76
CA GLU A 123 -4.45 -10.13 -13.52
C GLU A 123 -3.22 -10.61 -12.73
N PRO A 124 -3.42 -11.47 -11.71
CA PRO A 124 -2.34 -11.88 -10.82
C PRO A 124 -1.22 -12.65 -11.53
N THR A 125 0.02 -12.23 -11.28
CA THR A 125 1.24 -12.91 -11.71
C THR A 125 2.10 -13.29 -10.50
N GLU A 126 3.36 -13.73 -10.71
CA GLU A 126 4.33 -13.90 -9.63
C GLU A 126 4.56 -12.58 -8.85
N GLY A 127 4.36 -11.42 -9.49
CA GLY A 127 4.38 -10.12 -8.84
C GLY A 127 3.36 -10.00 -7.70
N PHE A 128 2.14 -10.52 -7.90
CA PHE A 128 1.13 -10.57 -6.84
C PHE A 128 1.58 -11.44 -5.66
N THR A 129 2.16 -12.59 -5.93
CA THR A 129 2.67 -13.48 -4.87
C THR A 129 3.73 -12.77 -4.01
N ILE A 130 4.66 -12.06 -4.65
CA ILE A 130 5.66 -11.25 -3.95
C ILE A 130 5.01 -10.16 -3.08
N LEU A 131 4.05 -9.41 -3.61
CA LEU A 131 3.33 -8.37 -2.88
C LEU A 131 2.57 -8.95 -1.69
N TRP A 132 1.91 -10.10 -1.89
CA TRP A 132 1.17 -10.79 -0.84
C TRP A 132 2.08 -11.27 0.28
N ASP A 133 3.12 -12.02 -0.06
CA ASP A 133 3.99 -12.67 0.93
C ASP A 133 4.83 -11.65 1.72
N GLN A 134 5.28 -10.57 1.08
CA GLN A 134 6.18 -9.62 1.72
C GLN A 134 5.46 -8.54 2.54
N PHE A 135 4.20 -8.20 2.23
CA PHE A 135 3.49 -7.19 3.04
C PHE A 135 1.99 -7.41 3.20
N MET A 136 1.22 -7.72 2.12
CA MET A 136 -0.24 -7.71 2.19
C MET A 136 -0.78 -8.77 3.16
N GLY A 137 -0.29 -10.00 3.07
CA GLY A 137 -0.73 -11.11 3.91
C GLY A 137 -0.45 -10.85 5.39
N ARG A 138 0.72 -10.29 5.71
CA ARG A 138 1.10 -9.96 7.09
C ARG A 138 0.23 -8.84 7.67
N ILE A 139 0.05 -7.74 6.92
CA ILE A 139 -0.74 -6.59 7.38
C ILE A 139 -2.20 -6.97 7.53
N THR A 140 -2.77 -7.65 6.54
CA THR A 140 -4.17 -8.09 6.59
C THR A 140 -4.42 -9.13 7.67
N GLY A 141 -3.49 -10.08 7.86
CA GLY A 141 -3.56 -11.07 8.93
C GLY A 141 -3.56 -10.43 10.31
N ARG A 142 -2.69 -9.46 10.56
CA ARG A 142 -2.68 -8.67 11.81
C ARG A 142 -4.00 -7.93 12.01
N PHE A 143 -4.50 -7.29 10.96
CA PHE A 143 -5.75 -6.54 11.01
C PHE A 143 -6.94 -7.44 11.37
N VAL A 144 -7.05 -8.63 10.78
CA VAL A 144 -8.09 -9.63 11.10
C VAL A 144 -8.03 -10.04 12.57
N LYS A 145 -6.83 -10.29 13.11
CA LYS A 145 -6.65 -10.61 14.54
C LYS A 145 -7.13 -9.46 15.44
N LEU A 146 -6.81 -8.22 15.08
CA LEU A 146 -7.28 -7.04 15.82
C LEU A 146 -8.81 -6.88 15.77
N VAL A 147 -9.44 -7.14 14.62
CA VAL A 147 -10.91 -7.12 14.49
C VAL A 147 -11.54 -8.17 15.41
N LEU A 148 -11.00 -9.39 15.43
CA LEU A 148 -11.47 -10.45 16.32
C LEU A 148 -11.30 -10.06 17.80
N ARG A 149 -10.17 -9.44 18.14
CA ARG A 149 -9.88 -9.01 19.51
C ARG A 149 -10.79 -7.86 19.95
N ALA A 150 -11.01 -6.87 19.07
CA ALA A 150 -11.90 -5.74 19.35
C ALA A 150 -13.36 -6.17 19.52
N ALA A 151 -13.80 -7.21 18.78
CA ALA A 151 -15.16 -7.75 18.84
C ALA A 151 -15.42 -8.66 20.05
N ASP A 152 -14.43 -8.98 20.86
CA ASP A 152 -14.52 -9.74 22.12
C ASP A 152 -15.41 -11.02 22.07
N GLY A 153 -15.25 -11.80 21.01
CA GLY A 153 -16.01 -13.04 20.80
C GLY A 153 -17.34 -12.87 20.05
N ALA A 154 -17.80 -11.65 19.81
CA ALA A 154 -19.06 -11.39 19.10
C ALA A 154 -18.93 -11.55 17.56
N CYS A 155 -17.70 -11.64 17.02
CA CYS A 155 -17.43 -11.76 15.59
C CYS A 155 -16.76 -13.10 15.24
N LYS A 156 -17.28 -13.79 14.22
CA LYS A 156 -16.68 -15.04 13.71
C LYS A 156 -15.47 -14.74 12.81
N PRO A 157 -14.49 -15.67 12.70
CA PRO A 157 -13.30 -15.46 11.85
C PRO A 157 -13.60 -15.16 10.38
N ALA A 158 -14.63 -15.77 9.81
CA ALA A 158 -15.05 -15.49 8.45
C ALA A 158 -15.56 -14.03 8.29
N GLU A 159 -16.36 -13.57 9.22
CA GLU A 159 -16.88 -12.21 9.26
C GLU A 159 -15.75 -11.18 9.49
N ALA A 160 -14.82 -11.45 10.40
CA ALA A 160 -13.67 -10.59 10.65
C ALA A 160 -12.82 -10.36 9.39
N ARG A 161 -12.66 -11.37 8.53
CA ARG A 161 -11.98 -11.22 7.22
C ARG A 161 -12.74 -10.28 6.30
N VAL A 162 -14.06 -10.41 6.21
CA VAL A 162 -14.89 -9.52 5.38
C VAL A 162 -14.83 -8.09 5.91
N ARG A 163 -14.97 -7.90 7.22
CA ARG A 163 -14.82 -6.58 7.88
C ARG A 163 -13.45 -5.97 7.59
N ALA A 164 -12.37 -6.75 7.66
CA ALA A 164 -11.03 -6.27 7.33
C ALA A 164 -10.95 -5.76 5.88
N VAL A 165 -11.49 -6.51 4.91
CA VAL A 165 -11.50 -6.10 3.49
C VAL A 165 -12.32 -4.82 3.30
N THR A 166 -13.50 -4.70 3.91
CA THR A 166 -14.34 -3.50 3.79
C THR A 166 -13.69 -2.27 4.42
N LEU A 167 -13.03 -2.42 5.56
CA LEU A 167 -12.32 -1.33 6.23
C LEU A 167 -11.12 -0.83 5.40
N PHE A 168 -10.33 -1.73 4.80
CA PHE A 168 -9.29 -1.34 3.84
C PHE A 168 -9.86 -0.64 2.61
N GLY A 169 -10.99 -1.13 2.08
CA GLY A 169 -11.66 -0.55 0.92
C GLY A 169 -12.08 0.90 1.12
N GLN A 170 -12.52 1.28 2.32
CA GLN A 170 -12.88 2.66 2.65
C GLN A 170 -11.75 3.67 2.43
N ILE A 171 -10.51 3.26 2.65
CA ILE A 171 -9.34 4.12 2.46
C ILE A 171 -8.82 3.99 1.02
N LEU A 172 -8.79 2.76 0.49
CA LEU A 172 -8.22 2.46 -0.82
C LEU A 172 -8.95 3.20 -1.95
N VAL A 173 -10.27 3.45 -1.81
CA VAL A 173 -11.08 4.16 -2.80
C VAL A 173 -10.54 5.55 -3.13
N PHE A 174 -9.98 6.26 -2.15
CA PHE A 174 -9.40 7.60 -2.36
C PHE A 174 -8.11 7.60 -3.19
N ARG A 175 -7.49 6.44 -3.38
CA ARG A 175 -6.34 6.27 -4.28
C ARG A 175 -6.76 5.64 -5.62
N VAL A 176 -7.51 4.54 -5.59
CA VAL A 176 -7.84 3.75 -6.78
C VAL A 176 -8.92 4.43 -7.62
N ALA A 177 -9.94 5.00 -6.98
CA ALA A 177 -11.02 5.73 -7.64
C ALA A 177 -10.93 7.25 -7.39
N ARG A 178 -9.70 7.79 -7.32
CA ARG A 178 -9.44 9.19 -6.95
C ARG A 178 -10.27 10.20 -7.76
N ALA A 179 -10.38 10.03 -9.08
CA ALA A 179 -11.14 10.96 -9.92
C ALA A 179 -12.62 11.02 -9.53
N ALA A 180 -13.24 9.87 -9.24
CA ALA A 180 -14.61 9.80 -8.77
C ALA A 180 -14.74 10.39 -7.37
N ALA A 181 -13.82 10.06 -6.46
CA ALA A 181 -13.83 10.59 -5.11
C ALA A 181 -13.77 12.13 -5.09
N LEU A 182 -12.84 12.74 -5.84
CA LEU A 182 -12.74 14.19 -5.96
C LEU A 182 -14.02 14.83 -6.52
N ARG A 183 -14.64 14.20 -7.53
CA ARG A 183 -15.87 14.73 -8.12
C ARG A 183 -17.07 14.62 -7.17
N ILE A 184 -17.16 13.55 -6.41
CA ILE A 184 -18.25 13.34 -5.43
C ILE A 184 -18.13 14.32 -4.26
N THR A 185 -16.91 14.54 -3.78
CA THR A 185 -16.62 15.41 -2.63
C THR A 185 -16.57 16.89 -3.00
N GLY A 186 -16.43 17.22 -4.28
CA GLY A 186 -16.19 18.59 -4.74
C GLY A 186 -14.77 19.11 -4.49
N TRP A 187 -13.84 18.23 -4.15
CA TRP A 187 -12.45 18.61 -3.88
C TRP A 187 -11.62 18.73 -5.16
N ASN A 188 -10.72 19.69 -5.19
CA ASN A 188 -9.77 19.82 -6.29
C ASN A 188 -8.59 18.84 -6.16
N ASP A 189 -8.18 18.57 -4.92
CA ASP A 189 -7.11 17.63 -4.57
C ASP A 189 -7.35 17.09 -3.16
N ILE A 190 -6.53 16.11 -2.72
CA ILE A 190 -6.53 15.62 -1.35
C ILE A 190 -5.25 16.13 -0.67
N GLY A 191 -5.38 17.28 -0.02
CA GLY A 191 -4.35 17.86 0.81
C GLY A 191 -4.49 17.45 2.27
N SER A 192 -3.88 18.22 3.18
CA SER A 192 -3.89 17.91 4.62
C SER A 192 -5.28 18.04 5.24
N ALA A 193 -6.09 19.01 4.81
CA ALA A 193 -7.45 19.23 5.31
C ALA A 193 -8.39 18.08 4.89
N GLU A 194 -8.35 17.69 3.63
CA GLU A 194 -9.15 16.59 3.08
C GLU A 194 -8.72 15.25 3.69
N ALA A 195 -7.41 15.03 3.90
CA ALA A 195 -6.90 13.85 4.59
C ALA A 195 -7.40 13.75 6.03
N ALA A 196 -7.47 14.88 6.75
CA ALA A 196 -8.03 14.95 8.10
C ALA A 196 -9.53 14.61 8.10
N GLU A 197 -10.27 15.08 7.11
CA GLU A 197 -11.70 14.77 6.96
C GLU A 197 -11.93 13.30 6.64
N ILE A 198 -11.16 12.71 5.70
CA ILE A 198 -11.18 11.27 5.41
C ILE A 198 -10.93 10.48 6.69
N ARG A 199 -9.87 10.83 7.42
CA ARG A 199 -9.52 10.20 8.69
C ARG A 199 -10.68 10.23 9.69
N ARG A 200 -11.29 11.38 9.90
CA ARG A 200 -12.42 11.57 10.82
C ARG A 200 -13.59 10.65 10.47
N VAL A 201 -13.96 10.59 9.19
CA VAL A 201 -15.07 9.75 8.70
C VAL A 201 -14.74 8.28 8.85
N VAL A 202 -13.53 7.86 8.43
CA VAL A 202 -13.08 6.45 8.55
C VAL A 202 -13.07 6.02 10.01
N HIS A 203 -12.55 6.85 10.92
CA HIS A 203 -12.55 6.54 12.36
C HIS A 203 -13.97 6.34 12.91
N ALA A 204 -14.91 7.21 12.55
CA ALA A 204 -16.31 7.08 12.97
C ALA A 204 -16.94 5.77 12.46
N GLN A 205 -16.70 5.43 11.19
CA GLN A 205 -17.21 4.20 10.58
C GLN A 205 -16.58 2.94 11.20
N VAL A 206 -15.26 2.94 11.43
CA VAL A 206 -14.58 1.83 12.13
C VAL A 206 -15.18 1.58 13.50
N ARG A 207 -15.37 2.64 14.30
CA ARG A 207 -15.99 2.54 15.63
C ARG A 207 -17.42 2.00 15.54
N ALA A 208 -18.23 2.48 14.62
CA ALA A 208 -19.61 2.03 14.43
C ALA A 208 -19.68 0.55 14.01
N ILE A 209 -18.84 0.12 13.04
CA ILE A 209 -18.79 -1.27 12.56
C ILE A 209 -18.40 -2.24 13.68
N LEU A 210 -17.47 -1.85 14.55
CA LEU A 210 -16.99 -2.71 15.64
C LEU A 210 -17.85 -2.62 16.90
N ALA A 211 -18.68 -1.58 17.05
CA ALA A 211 -19.66 -1.48 18.13
C ALA A 211 -20.99 -2.23 17.81
N SER A 212 -21.21 -2.60 16.55
CA SER A 212 -22.43 -3.28 16.08
C SER A 212 -22.37 -4.81 16.23
N THR A 213 -21.54 -5.28 17.13
CA THR A 213 -21.31 -6.72 17.39
C THR A 213 -21.94 -7.18 18.68
#